data_a2eedc8d20ff8e35abde73f5dee2a186
#
_entry.id   a2eedc8d20ff8e35abde73f5dee2a186
#
_cell.length_a   1.000
_cell.length_b   1.000
_cell.length_c   1.000
_cell.angle_alpha   90.00
_cell.angle_beta   90.00
_cell.angle_gamma   90.00
#
_symmetry.space_group_name_H-M   'P 1'
#
loop_
_entity.id
_entity.type
_entity.pdbx_description
1 polymer ?
#
loop_
_entity_poly.entity_id
_entity_poly.type
_entity_poly.pdbx_seq_one_letter_code
_entity_poly.pdbx_strand_id
1 'polypeptide(L)'
;MKSQLEVRIKRKAYRSVSGGGFETLRDLAFTLDGGTVGAIVGPSGSGKTTLLRIITGLDADYTGEVKLPDHGRLGMVFQEPRLLPWRTVEQNVRLAVPDATGDELDALFAALGLAAHRHHFPGELSLGQARRVALARAFAVKPDLLVLDEPFVSLDAALARRLQDELAALVTSRRITTLIVTHSLDEAIGLADRVFLLSPSPAHVVAEVPIARPRTRRTAEETAAIQEEIAKALGKAP
;
A
#
# COMPACT_ATOMS: atom_id res chain seq x y z
N MET A 1 -0.98 6.67 -24.01
CA MET A 1 -1.50 5.50 -23.26
C MET A 1 -1.61 5.92 -21.80
N LYS A 2 -2.70 5.63 -21.08
CA LYS A 2 -2.73 5.89 -19.64
C LYS A 2 -1.69 5.00 -18.97
N SER A 3 -0.84 5.60 -18.15
CA SER A 3 0.11 4.87 -17.33
C SER A 3 -0.66 3.99 -16.34
N GLN A 4 -0.29 2.72 -16.21
CA GLN A 4 -0.97 1.78 -15.32
C GLN A 4 0.03 0.81 -14.68
N LEU A 5 -0.30 0.29 -13.52
CA LEU A 5 0.38 -0.86 -12.94
C LEU A 5 -0.20 -2.13 -13.60
N GLU A 6 0.64 -2.95 -14.22
CA GLU A 6 0.26 -4.27 -14.71
C GLU A 6 1.01 -5.34 -13.93
N VAL A 7 0.29 -6.30 -13.38
CA VAL A 7 0.87 -7.43 -12.64
C VAL A 7 0.37 -8.73 -13.28
N ARG A 8 1.31 -9.59 -13.69
CA ARG A 8 1.03 -10.92 -14.25
C ARG A 8 2.06 -11.90 -13.70
N ILE A 9 1.71 -12.61 -12.64
CA ILE A 9 2.56 -13.61 -12.00
C ILE A 9 2.00 -14.99 -12.31
N LYS A 10 2.72 -15.75 -13.12
CA LYS A 10 2.34 -17.14 -13.44
C LYS A 10 2.59 -18.04 -12.25
N ARG A 11 3.75 -17.87 -11.59
CA ARG A 11 4.12 -18.72 -10.46
C ARG A 11 5.14 -18.05 -9.55
N LYS A 12 4.92 -18.18 -8.24
CA LYS A 12 5.91 -17.95 -7.19
C LYS A 12 5.86 -19.10 -6.19
N ALA A 13 7.03 -19.72 -5.96
CA ALA A 13 7.18 -20.78 -4.97
C ALA A 13 8.45 -20.54 -4.15
N TYR A 14 8.41 -20.94 -2.88
CA TYR A 14 9.58 -21.00 -2.02
C TYR A 14 10.04 -22.44 -1.86
N ARG A 15 11.35 -22.65 -1.82
CA ARG A 15 11.92 -23.96 -1.52
C ARG A 15 11.94 -24.19 0.00
N SER A 16 11.43 -25.33 0.45
CA SER A 16 11.60 -25.74 1.85
C SER A 16 12.97 -26.35 2.05
N VAL A 17 13.56 -26.13 3.22
CA VAL A 17 14.82 -26.77 3.63
C VAL A 17 14.70 -28.30 3.66
N SER A 18 13.49 -28.83 3.83
CA SER A 18 13.17 -30.27 3.85
C SER A 18 12.90 -30.90 2.47
N GLY A 19 13.16 -30.16 1.37
CA GLY A 19 13.06 -30.70 0.00
C GLY A 19 11.70 -30.57 -0.68
N GLY A 20 10.68 -30.02 -0.03
CA GLY A 20 9.36 -29.65 -0.63
C GLY A 20 9.33 -28.21 -1.10
N GLY A 21 8.54 -27.91 -2.14
CA GLY A 21 8.25 -26.54 -2.57
C GLY A 21 6.89 -26.09 -2.05
N PHE A 22 6.79 -24.86 -1.53
CA PHE A 22 5.52 -24.23 -1.18
C PHE A 22 5.20 -23.16 -2.21
N GLU A 23 4.14 -23.38 -2.97
CA GLU A 23 3.68 -22.41 -3.97
C GLU A 23 2.80 -21.35 -3.29
N THR A 24 3.18 -20.09 -3.45
CA THR A 24 2.53 -18.95 -2.78
C THR A 24 1.58 -18.22 -3.70
N LEU A 25 1.99 -18.02 -4.98
CA LEU A 25 1.17 -17.33 -5.99
C LEU A 25 1.10 -18.19 -7.26
N ARG A 26 -0.09 -18.23 -7.86
CA ARG A 26 -0.34 -18.95 -9.12
C ARG A 26 -1.34 -18.17 -9.97
N ASP A 27 -1.00 -17.94 -11.25
CA ASP A 27 -1.86 -17.29 -12.24
C ASP A 27 -2.54 -16.01 -11.74
N LEU A 28 -1.80 -15.20 -10.95
CA LEU A 28 -2.27 -13.96 -10.38
C LEU A 28 -2.07 -12.83 -11.39
N ALA A 29 -3.17 -12.19 -11.79
CA ALA A 29 -3.11 -11.06 -12.72
C ALA A 29 -4.12 -9.97 -12.32
N PHE A 30 -3.70 -8.71 -12.41
CA PHE A 30 -4.56 -7.54 -12.32
C PHE A 30 -3.91 -6.31 -12.94
N THR A 31 -4.71 -5.28 -13.19
CA THR A 31 -4.26 -3.97 -13.65
C THR A 31 -4.85 -2.88 -12.76
N LEU A 32 -4.09 -1.80 -12.56
CA LEU A 32 -4.54 -0.62 -11.81
C LEU A 32 -4.22 0.64 -12.61
N ASP A 33 -5.26 1.41 -12.93
CA ASP A 33 -5.13 2.64 -13.72
C ASP A 33 -4.30 3.70 -12.99
N GLY A 34 -3.56 4.49 -13.76
CA GLY A 34 -2.74 5.57 -13.22
C GLY A 34 -3.55 6.60 -12.43
N GLY A 35 -3.03 6.97 -11.26
CA GLY A 35 -3.66 7.93 -10.34
C GLY A 35 -4.87 7.40 -9.58
N THR A 36 -5.12 6.08 -9.62
CA THR A 36 -6.18 5.42 -8.83
C THR A 36 -5.60 4.67 -7.64
N VAL A 37 -6.45 4.31 -6.68
CA VAL A 37 -6.10 3.49 -5.52
C VAL A 37 -6.70 2.10 -5.67
N GLY A 38 -5.85 1.09 -5.71
CA GLY A 38 -6.23 -0.32 -5.61
C GLY A 38 -6.01 -0.85 -4.20
N ALA A 39 -6.91 -1.69 -3.71
CA ALA A 39 -6.71 -2.44 -2.48
C ALA A 39 -6.66 -3.94 -2.76
N ILE A 40 -5.67 -4.61 -2.20
CA ILE A 40 -5.57 -6.07 -2.20
C ILE A 40 -6.03 -6.57 -0.84
N VAL A 41 -7.07 -7.38 -0.84
CA VAL A 41 -7.63 -7.99 0.38
C VAL A 41 -7.57 -9.50 0.25
N GLY A 42 -7.21 -10.17 1.32
CA GLY A 42 -7.14 -11.64 1.36
C GLY A 42 -6.78 -12.16 2.74
N PRO A 43 -6.97 -13.47 3.00
CA PRO A 43 -6.70 -14.07 4.30
C PRO A 43 -5.22 -13.96 4.68
N SER A 44 -4.93 -14.13 5.97
CA SER A 44 -3.54 -14.22 6.45
C SER A 44 -2.85 -15.43 5.78
N GLY A 45 -1.59 -15.22 5.38
CA GLY A 45 -0.83 -16.28 4.67
C GLY A 45 -1.18 -16.46 3.19
N SER A 46 -2.08 -15.67 2.60
CA SER A 46 -2.40 -15.76 1.16
C SER A 46 -1.27 -15.31 0.23
N GLY A 47 -0.18 -14.73 0.74
CA GLY A 47 0.93 -14.29 -0.11
C GLY A 47 0.93 -12.80 -0.46
N LYS A 48 0.12 -11.97 0.22
CA LYS A 48 0.07 -10.50 0.00
C LYS A 48 1.44 -9.84 0.10
N THR A 49 2.19 -10.13 1.16
CA THR A 49 3.55 -9.61 1.34
C THR A 49 4.51 -10.12 0.26
N THR A 50 4.36 -11.37 -0.19
CA THR A 50 5.14 -11.91 -1.33
C THR A 50 4.82 -11.14 -2.60
N LEU A 51 3.55 -10.89 -2.88
CA LEU A 51 3.11 -10.09 -4.02
C LEU A 51 3.72 -8.68 -3.98
N LEU A 52 3.66 -8.00 -2.82
CA LEU A 52 4.28 -6.68 -2.67
C LEU A 52 5.80 -6.73 -2.90
N ARG A 53 6.50 -7.75 -2.38
CA ARG A 53 7.95 -7.90 -2.61
C ARG A 53 8.29 -8.05 -4.08
N ILE A 54 7.45 -8.76 -4.84
CA ILE A 54 7.61 -8.90 -6.30
C ILE A 54 7.37 -7.54 -6.98
N ILE A 55 6.25 -6.87 -6.69
CA ILE A 55 5.91 -5.57 -7.30
C ILE A 55 6.99 -4.52 -7.02
N THR A 56 7.56 -4.54 -5.83
CA THR A 56 8.60 -3.59 -5.41
C THR A 56 10.02 -3.98 -5.82
N GLY A 57 10.19 -5.10 -6.54
CA GLY A 57 11.50 -5.59 -6.99
C GLY A 57 12.37 -6.17 -5.88
N LEU A 58 11.81 -6.39 -4.67
CA LEU A 58 12.52 -7.01 -3.54
C LEU A 58 12.60 -8.54 -3.65
N ASP A 59 11.84 -9.14 -4.56
CA ASP A 59 11.87 -10.56 -4.87
C ASP A 59 11.78 -10.74 -6.40
N ALA A 60 12.85 -11.19 -7.00
CA ALA A 60 12.97 -11.41 -8.45
C ALA A 60 12.80 -12.89 -8.84
N ASP A 61 12.70 -13.82 -7.86
CA ASP A 61 12.55 -15.25 -8.12
C ASP A 61 11.07 -15.62 -8.32
N TYR A 62 10.53 -15.25 -9.49
CA TYR A 62 9.16 -15.60 -9.90
C TYR A 62 9.09 -15.74 -11.42
N THR A 63 8.02 -16.34 -11.92
CA THR A 63 7.71 -16.41 -13.35
C THR A 63 6.56 -15.45 -13.65
N GLY A 64 6.79 -14.50 -14.55
CA GLY A 64 5.77 -13.51 -14.91
C GLY A 64 6.37 -12.16 -15.27
N GLU A 65 5.55 -11.13 -15.23
CA GLU A 65 5.94 -9.76 -15.55
C GLU A 65 5.21 -8.77 -14.63
N VAL A 66 5.92 -7.72 -14.19
CA VAL A 66 5.36 -6.56 -13.53
C VAL A 66 5.80 -5.32 -14.29
N LYS A 67 4.84 -4.48 -14.69
CA LYS A 67 5.10 -3.16 -15.31
C LYS A 67 4.62 -2.08 -14.36
N LEU A 68 5.54 -1.23 -13.95
CA LEU A 68 5.25 -0.08 -13.11
C LEU A 68 4.71 1.09 -13.95
N PRO A 69 3.88 1.98 -13.35
CA PRO A 69 3.40 3.17 -14.04
C PRO A 69 4.53 4.19 -14.29
N ASP A 70 4.35 5.01 -15.30
CA ASP A 70 5.20 6.17 -15.68
C ASP A 70 6.70 5.85 -15.73
N HIS A 71 7.50 6.49 -14.86
CA HIS A 71 8.97 6.33 -14.80
C HIS A 71 9.38 5.23 -13.82
N GLY A 72 8.43 4.55 -13.17
CA GLY A 72 8.68 3.45 -12.25
C GLY A 72 9.25 3.88 -10.89
N ARG A 73 9.15 5.15 -10.50
CA ARG A 73 9.53 5.60 -9.16
C ARG A 73 8.59 5.02 -8.14
N LEU A 74 9.14 4.33 -7.16
CA LEU A 74 8.39 3.57 -6.19
C LEU A 74 8.59 4.11 -4.77
N GLY A 75 7.49 4.41 -4.08
CA GLY A 75 7.47 4.65 -2.64
C GLY A 75 6.85 3.46 -1.93
N MET A 76 7.48 3.00 -0.85
CA MET A 76 6.95 1.88 -0.06
C MET A 76 6.84 2.23 1.42
N VAL A 77 5.69 1.89 2.01
CA VAL A 77 5.45 1.93 3.45
C VAL A 77 5.22 0.51 3.92
N PHE A 78 6.06 0.05 4.82
CA PHE A 78 5.96 -1.27 5.45
C PHE A 78 4.99 -1.24 6.63
N GLN A 79 4.51 -2.39 7.04
CA GLN A 79 3.66 -2.58 8.20
C GLN A 79 4.29 -1.97 9.47
N GLU A 80 5.61 -2.17 9.66
CA GLU A 80 6.41 -1.44 10.64
C GLU A 80 7.07 -0.21 10.00
N PRO A 81 7.17 0.94 10.66
CA PRO A 81 7.76 2.16 10.10
C PRO A 81 9.21 2.00 9.62
N ARG A 82 9.96 1.05 10.18
CA ARG A 82 11.37 0.74 9.84
C ARG A 82 12.25 2.00 9.77
N LEU A 83 12.13 2.83 10.80
CA LEU A 83 12.96 4.00 10.95
C LEU A 83 14.32 3.58 11.57
N LEU A 84 15.40 4.24 11.14
CA LEU A 84 16.71 4.07 11.74
C LEU A 84 16.73 4.80 13.10
N PRO A 85 16.86 4.10 14.24
CA PRO A 85 16.69 4.70 15.56
C PRO A 85 17.77 5.72 15.92
N TRP A 86 18.93 5.66 15.28
CA TRP A 86 20.04 6.58 15.47
C TRP A 86 20.03 7.79 14.52
N ARG A 87 18.97 7.96 13.72
CA ARG A 87 18.77 9.08 12.81
C ARG A 87 17.52 9.86 13.20
N THR A 88 17.58 11.18 13.06
CA THR A 88 16.40 12.04 13.26
C THR A 88 15.33 11.77 12.21
N VAL A 89 14.13 12.33 12.39
CA VAL A 89 13.03 12.29 11.41
C VAL A 89 13.51 12.78 10.05
N GLU A 90 14.12 13.95 9.99
CA GLU A 90 14.64 14.48 8.72
C GLU A 90 15.69 13.57 8.09
N GLN A 91 16.64 13.08 8.88
CA GLN A 91 17.68 12.18 8.38
C GLN A 91 17.10 10.87 7.86
N ASN A 92 16.01 10.34 8.47
CA ASN A 92 15.30 9.17 7.97
C ASN A 92 14.64 9.43 6.61
N VAL A 93 14.07 10.61 6.39
CA VAL A 93 13.47 10.98 5.10
C VAL A 93 14.54 11.22 4.04
N ARG A 94 15.62 11.91 4.40
CA ARG A 94 16.76 12.18 3.49
C ARG A 94 17.49 10.93 2.99
N LEU A 95 17.34 9.78 3.65
CA LEU A 95 17.86 8.50 3.13
C LEU A 95 17.32 8.15 1.74
N ALA A 96 16.06 8.50 1.48
CA ALA A 96 15.44 8.24 0.18
C ALA A 96 15.70 9.35 -0.83
N VAL A 97 16.01 10.57 -0.37
CA VAL A 97 16.20 11.77 -1.20
C VAL A 97 17.34 12.63 -0.65
N PRO A 98 18.61 12.21 -0.78
CA PRO A 98 19.76 12.92 -0.21
C PRO A 98 19.85 14.39 -0.67
N ASP A 99 19.48 14.63 -1.92
CA ASP A 99 19.59 15.93 -2.60
C ASP A 99 18.34 16.82 -2.49
N ALA A 100 17.31 16.39 -1.71
CA ALA A 100 16.11 17.19 -1.52
C ALA A 100 16.45 18.55 -0.88
N THR A 101 15.86 19.61 -1.43
CA THR A 101 16.01 20.96 -0.88
C THR A 101 15.31 21.10 0.46
N GLY A 102 15.70 22.13 1.24
CA GLY A 102 15.01 22.46 2.50
C GLY A 102 13.53 22.71 2.29
N ASP A 103 13.17 23.51 1.29
CA ASP A 103 11.81 23.91 0.99
C ASP A 103 10.91 22.69 0.61
N GLU A 104 11.45 21.71 -0.13
CA GLU A 104 10.74 20.48 -0.47
C GLU A 104 10.41 19.65 0.77
N LEU A 105 11.37 19.55 1.70
CA LEU A 105 11.16 18.83 2.96
C LEU A 105 10.23 19.59 3.90
N ASP A 106 10.31 20.92 3.95
CA ASP A 106 9.47 21.76 4.77
C ASP A 106 7.99 21.62 4.35
N ALA A 107 7.71 21.68 3.05
CA ALA A 107 6.39 21.44 2.50
C ALA A 107 5.86 20.04 2.81
N LEU A 108 6.73 19.03 2.72
CA LEU A 108 6.35 17.64 3.01
C LEU A 108 6.06 17.44 4.51
N PHE A 109 6.92 17.95 5.39
CA PHE A 109 6.72 17.86 6.84
C PHE A 109 5.51 18.64 7.31
N ALA A 110 5.24 19.81 6.73
CA ALA A 110 4.02 20.57 7.00
C ALA A 110 2.76 19.77 6.61
N ALA A 111 2.76 19.19 5.39
CA ALA A 111 1.63 18.39 4.89
C ALA A 111 1.32 17.15 5.74
N LEU A 112 2.32 16.59 6.43
CA LEU A 112 2.18 15.40 7.28
C LEU A 112 2.18 15.71 8.77
N GLY A 113 2.15 17.01 9.16
CA GLY A 113 2.16 17.43 10.57
C GLY A 113 3.41 17.04 11.32
N LEU A 114 4.56 16.98 10.65
CA LEU A 114 5.86 16.58 11.20
C LEU A 114 6.84 17.73 11.45
N ALA A 115 6.47 18.98 11.12
CA ALA A 115 7.39 20.13 11.18
C ALA A 115 8.04 20.29 12.57
N ALA A 116 7.25 20.15 13.66
CA ALA A 116 7.75 20.24 15.04
C ALA A 116 8.61 19.03 15.47
N HIS A 117 8.58 17.94 14.73
CA HIS A 117 9.26 16.69 15.08
C HIS A 117 10.51 16.41 14.23
N ARG A 118 10.89 17.35 13.36
CA ARG A 118 11.96 17.20 12.38
C ARG A 118 13.29 16.69 12.95
N HIS A 119 13.64 17.17 14.14
CA HIS A 119 14.90 16.86 14.81
C HIS A 119 14.76 15.76 15.88
N HIS A 120 13.56 15.23 16.12
CA HIS A 120 13.35 14.12 17.05
C HIS A 120 13.90 12.81 16.49
N PHE A 121 14.28 11.92 17.39
CA PHE A 121 14.64 10.54 17.07
C PHE A 121 13.40 9.64 17.13
N PRO A 122 13.40 8.49 16.43
CA PRO A 122 12.26 7.58 16.41
C PRO A 122 11.75 7.14 17.78
N GLY A 123 12.63 7.01 18.78
CA GLY A 123 12.25 6.65 20.15
C GLY A 123 11.44 7.72 20.90
N GLU A 124 11.39 8.95 20.39
CA GLU A 124 10.64 10.08 20.97
C GLU A 124 9.27 10.24 20.31
N LEU A 125 8.95 9.42 19.29
CA LEU A 125 7.73 9.53 18.50
C LEU A 125 6.65 8.58 19.00
N SER A 126 5.39 9.03 18.95
CA SER A 126 4.26 8.10 19.02
C SER A 126 4.24 7.19 17.77
N LEU A 127 3.54 6.06 17.83
CA LEU A 127 3.38 5.15 16.70
C LEU A 127 2.79 5.87 15.47
N GLY A 128 1.79 6.74 15.67
CA GLY A 128 1.21 7.54 14.59
C GLY A 128 2.20 8.51 13.96
N GLN A 129 3.05 9.17 14.77
CA GLN A 129 4.12 10.02 14.26
C GLN A 129 5.16 9.21 13.47
N ALA A 130 5.60 8.07 14.00
CA ALA A 130 6.53 7.18 13.30
C ALA A 130 5.97 6.70 11.95
N ARG A 131 4.67 6.40 11.85
CA ARG A 131 4.00 6.06 10.59
C ARG A 131 3.98 7.23 9.60
N ARG A 132 3.72 8.45 10.08
CA ARG A 132 3.80 9.65 9.25
C ARG A 132 5.22 9.88 8.72
N VAL A 133 6.24 9.58 9.49
CA VAL A 133 7.65 9.64 9.01
C VAL A 133 7.89 8.61 7.91
N ALA A 134 7.38 7.39 8.05
CA ALA A 134 7.47 6.38 6.99
C ALA A 134 6.72 6.81 5.71
N LEU A 135 5.54 7.43 5.85
CA LEU A 135 4.83 8.06 4.74
C LEU A 135 5.65 9.20 4.13
N ALA A 136 6.21 10.10 4.93
CA ALA A 136 7.06 11.18 4.44
C ALA A 136 8.22 10.64 3.60
N ARG A 137 8.91 9.61 4.08
CA ARG A 137 9.99 8.95 3.33
C ARG A 137 9.52 8.39 2.00
N ALA A 138 8.34 7.76 1.95
CA ALA A 138 7.77 7.22 0.73
C ALA A 138 7.29 8.31 -0.25
N PHE A 139 6.74 9.42 0.25
CA PHE A 139 6.30 10.54 -0.59
C PHE A 139 7.46 11.42 -1.08
N ALA A 140 8.58 11.45 -0.36
CA ALA A 140 9.74 12.27 -0.70
C ALA A 140 10.32 11.92 -2.09
N VAL A 141 10.29 10.65 -2.49
CA VAL A 141 10.77 10.22 -3.81
C VAL A 141 9.84 10.64 -4.96
N LYS A 142 8.74 11.34 -4.67
CA LYS A 142 7.70 11.72 -5.67
C LYS A 142 7.28 10.51 -6.48
N PRO A 143 6.70 9.47 -5.84
CA PRO A 143 6.50 8.16 -6.45
C PRO A 143 5.45 8.21 -7.56
N ASP A 144 5.66 7.40 -8.60
CA ASP A 144 4.65 7.08 -9.61
C ASP A 144 3.74 5.96 -9.10
N LEU A 145 4.29 5.06 -8.26
CA LEU A 145 3.56 4.02 -7.53
C LEU A 145 3.87 4.10 -6.03
N LEU A 146 2.83 4.29 -5.21
CA LEU A 146 2.91 4.17 -3.75
C LEU A 146 2.36 2.81 -3.33
N VAL A 147 3.16 2.03 -2.60
CA VAL A 147 2.79 0.71 -2.07
C VAL A 147 2.72 0.77 -0.55
N LEU A 148 1.60 0.32 0.01
CA LEU A 148 1.33 0.37 1.45
C LEU A 148 1.00 -1.05 1.95
N ASP A 149 1.83 -1.56 2.87
CA ASP A 149 1.64 -2.87 3.48
C ASP A 149 1.03 -2.70 4.88
N GLU A 150 -0.26 -3.00 5.03
CA GLU A 150 -1.04 -2.90 6.26
C GLU A 150 -0.80 -1.58 7.04
N PRO A 151 -0.99 -0.41 6.40
CA PRO A 151 -0.49 0.86 6.91
C PRO A 151 -1.16 1.34 8.21
N PHE A 152 -2.35 0.81 8.57
CA PHE A 152 -3.12 1.27 9.72
C PHE A 152 -3.24 0.22 10.83
N VAL A 153 -2.60 -0.94 10.68
CA VAL A 153 -2.64 -2.01 11.68
C VAL A 153 -2.07 -1.51 13.02
N SER A 154 -2.65 -1.98 14.12
CA SER A 154 -2.25 -1.62 15.51
C SER A 154 -2.43 -0.14 15.87
N LEU A 155 -3.21 0.63 15.10
CA LEU A 155 -3.66 1.96 15.48
C LEU A 155 -5.06 1.89 16.11
N ASP A 156 -5.36 2.81 17.02
CA ASP A 156 -6.73 3.02 17.45
C ASP A 156 -7.59 3.55 16.28
N ALA A 157 -8.91 3.31 16.34
CA ALA A 157 -9.82 3.60 15.25
C ALA A 157 -9.86 5.10 14.85
N ALA A 158 -9.71 6.00 15.81
CA ALA A 158 -9.76 7.43 15.55
C ALA A 158 -8.50 7.91 14.81
N LEU A 159 -7.33 7.44 15.24
CA LEU A 159 -6.05 7.74 14.61
C LEU A 159 -5.95 7.09 13.21
N ALA A 160 -6.40 5.83 13.08
CA ALA A 160 -6.45 5.15 11.80
C ALA A 160 -7.27 5.93 10.76
N ARG A 161 -8.50 6.33 11.15
CA ARG A 161 -9.37 7.13 10.28
C ARG A 161 -8.74 8.45 9.86
N ARG A 162 -8.17 9.19 10.81
CA ARG A 162 -7.48 10.45 10.52
C ARG A 162 -6.32 10.28 9.53
N LEU A 163 -5.50 9.25 9.71
CA LEU A 163 -4.39 8.95 8.78
C LEU A 163 -4.89 8.48 7.40
N GLN A 164 -6.02 7.77 7.34
CA GLN A 164 -6.67 7.40 6.08
C GLN A 164 -7.13 8.65 5.32
N ASP A 165 -7.77 9.61 6.00
CA ASP A 165 -8.22 10.86 5.38
C ASP A 165 -7.04 11.68 4.87
N GLU A 166 -5.96 11.81 5.66
CA GLU A 166 -4.72 12.49 5.28
C GLU A 166 -4.08 11.83 4.05
N LEU A 167 -3.99 10.49 4.04
CA LEU A 167 -3.47 9.73 2.90
C LEU A 167 -4.34 9.90 1.66
N ALA A 168 -5.66 9.78 1.78
CA ALA A 168 -6.60 9.95 0.68
C ALA A 168 -6.47 11.34 0.02
N ALA A 169 -6.34 12.38 0.83
CA ALA A 169 -6.13 13.74 0.34
C ALA A 169 -4.79 13.86 -0.43
N LEU A 170 -3.71 13.33 0.11
CA LEU A 170 -2.38 13.39 -0.51
C LEU A 170 -2.31 12.63 -1.83
N VAL A 171 -2.80 11.38 -1.88
CA VAL A 171 -2.75 10.57 -3.11
C VAL A 171 -3.66 11.15 -4.20
N THR A 172 -4.81 11.70 -3.81
CA THR A 172 -5.75 12.33 -4.75
C THR A 172 -5.18 13.64 -5.33
N SER A 173 -4.66 14.51 -4.48
CA SER A 173 -4.12 15.82 -4.92
C SER A 173 -2.90 15.65 -5.84
N ARG A 174 -2.09 14.63 -5.61
CA ARG A 174 -0.88 14.34 -6.39
C ARG A 174 -1.11 13.33 -7.52
N ARG A 175 -2.31 12.76 -7.64
CA ARG A 175 -2.67 11.73 -8.62
C ARG A 175 -1.72 10.53 -8.63
N ILE A 176 -1.29 10.08 -7.45
CA ILE A 176 -0.35 8.97 -7.30
C ILE A 176 -1.11 7.65 -7.44
N THR A 177 -0.65 6.77 -8.32
CA THR A 177 -1.12 5.38 -8.35
C THR A 177 -0.76 4.72 -7.03
N THR A 178 -1.74 4.16 -6.32
CA THR A 178 -1.51 3.65 -4.97
C THR A 178 -2.05 2.22 -4.84
N LEU A 179 -1.23 1.32 -4.32
CA LEU A 179 -1.61 -0.05 -4.02
C LEU A 179 -1.54 -0.27 -2.51
N ILE A 180 -2.69 -0.59 -1.90
CA ILE A 180 -2.81 -0.87 -0.47
C ILE A 180 -3.01 -2.37 -0.29
N VAL A 181 -2.27 -2.98 0.61
CA VAL A 181 -2.52 -4.34 1.08
C VAL A 181 -3.06 -4.25 2.50
N THR A 182 -4.20 -4.87 2.74
CA THR A 182 -4.85 -4.92 4.05
C THR A 182 -5.66 -6.19 4.22
N HIS A 183 -5.95 -6.58 5.44
CA HIS A 183 -6.94 -7.61 5.79
C HIS A 183 -8.28 -6.98 6.19
N SER A 184 -8.36 -5.65 6.33
CA SER A 184 -9.55 -4.91 6.69
C SER A 184 -10.33 -4.48 5.44
N LEU A 185 -11.56 -4.98 5.30
CA LEU A 185 -12.47 -4.54 4.23
C LEU A 185 -12.86 -3.06 4.40
N ASP A 186 -13.00 -2.57 5.61
CA ASP A 186 -13.35 -1.18 5.89
C ASP A 186 -12.27 -0.22 5.40
N GLU A 187 -10.99 -0.57 5.62
CA GLU A 187 -9.86 0.20 5.09
C GLU A 187 -9.85 0.18 3.56
N ALA A 188 -10.02 -0.99 2.97
CA ALA A 188 -10.06 -1.15 1.52
C ALA A 188 -11.19 -0.32 0.90
N ILE A 189 -12.41 -0.45 1.43
CA ILE A 189 -13.58 0.29 0.96
C ILE A 189 -13.41 1.79 1.20
N GLY A 190 -12.86 2.19 2.36
CA GLY A 190 -12.62 3.59 2.71
C GLY A 190 -11.70 4.33 1.74
N LEU A 191 -10.72 3.64 1.17
CA LEU A 191 -9.63 4.27 0.42
C LEU A 191 -9.59 3.92 -1.07
N ALA A 192 -9.99 2.71 -1.46
CA ALA A 192 -9.77 2.22 -2.81
C ALA A 192 -10.85 2.67 -3.81
N ASP A 193 -10.44 2.77 -5.07
CA ASP A 193 -11.32 2.88 -6.24
C ASP A 193 -11.62 1.49 -6.81
N ARG A 194 -10.78 0.49 -6.46
CA ARG A 194 -10.89 -0.90 -6.94
C ARG A 194 -10.33 -1.85 -5.88
N VAL A 195 -11.09 -2.88 -5.54
CA VAL A 195 -10.69 -3.93 -4.58
C VAL A 195 -10.43 -5.23 -5.33
N PHE A 196 -9.26 -5.81 -5.11
CA PHE A 196 -8.84 -7.12 -5.61
C PHE A 196 -8.89 -8.12 -4.47
N LEU A 197 -9.70 -9.15 -4.59
CA LEU A 197 -9.85 -10.20 -3.59
C LEU A 197 -8.93 -11.37 -3.93
N LEU A 198 -8.11 -11.80 -2.98
CA LEU A 198 -7.21 -12.94 -3.17
C LEU A 198 -7.77 -14.22 -2.54
N SER A 199 -7.57 -15.33 -3.24
CA SER A 199 -7.78 -16.67 -2.67
C SER A 199 -6.79 -16.98 -1.55
N PRO A 200 -7.00 -18.03 -0.74
CA PRO A 200 -5.94 -18.67 0.01
C PRO A 200 -4.77 -19.08 -0.89
N SER A 201 -3.60 -19.40 -0.27
CA SER A 201 -2.40 -19.84 -1.01
C SER A 201 -2.62 -21.23 -1.68
N PRO A 202 -2.17 -21.42 -2.93
CA PRO A 202 -1.51 -20.46 -3.83
C PRO A 202 -2.50 -19.39 -4.33
N ALA A 203 -2.17 -18.11 -4.06
CA ALA A 203 -3.12 -17.03 -4.29
C ALA A 203 -3.23 -16.63 -5.77
N HIS A 204 -4.46 -16.34 -6.15
CA HIS A 204 -4.85 -15.67 -7.38
C HIS A 204 -5.96 -14.66 -7.08
N VAL A 205 -6.27 -13.79 -8.01
CA VAL A 205 -7.39 -12.84 -7.88
C VAL A 205 -8.70 -13.60 -8.15
N VAL A 206 -9.56 -13.71 -7.12
CA VAL A 206 -10.87 -14.40 -7.23
C VAL A 206 -11.98 -13.45 -7.66
N ALA A 207 -11.84 -12.17 -7.33
CA ALA A 207 -12.78 -11.15 -7.75
C ALA A 207 -12.13 -9.76 -7.77
N GLU A 208 -12.66 -8.90 -8.62
CA GLU A 208 -12.35 -7.49 -8.71
C GLU A 208 -13.63 -6.69 -8.56
N VAL A 209 -13.67 -5.80 -7.57
CA VAL A 209 -14.83 -4.97 -7.25
C VAL A 209 -14.47 -3.51 -7.46
N PRO A 210 -15.02 -2.85 -8.51
CA PRO A 210 -14.87 -1.43 -8.70
C PRO A 210 -15.73 -0.66 -7.69
N ILE A 211 -15.18 0.43 -7.12
CA ILE A 211 -15.91 1.28 -6.19
C ILE A 211 -16.19 2.62 -6.87
N ALA A 212 -17.41 2.79 -7.33
CA ALA A 212 -17.81 3.88 -8.21
C ALA A 212 -17.84 5.29 -7.58
N ARG A 213 -17.77 5.41 -6.24
CA ARG A 213 -17.92 6.70 -5.55
C ARG A 213 -16.64 7.21 -4.93
N PRO A 214 -16.43 8.55 -4.92
CA PRO A 214 -15.25 9.16 -4.32
C PRO A 214 -15.10 8.79 -2.84
N ARG A 215 -13.90 8.48 -2.41
CA ARG A 215 -13.48 8.07 -1.05
C ARG A 215 -14.04 8.96 0.05
N THR A 216 -14.08 10.28 -0.19
CA THR A 216 -14.48 11.30 0.78
C THR A 216 -15.99 11.50 0.93
N ARG A 217 -16.83 10.76 0.19
CA ARG A 217 -18.29 10.95 0.12
C ARG A 217 -19.09 9.68 0.32
N ARG A 218 -18.48 8.60 0.84
CA ARG A 218 -19.20 7.34 1.06
C ARG A 218 -19.98 7.40 2.36
N THR A 219 -21.29 7.10 2.29
CA THR A 219 -22.14 6.94 3.46
C THR A 219 -21.97 5.55 4.08
N ALA A 220 -22.46 5.37 5.31
CA ALA A 220 -22.46 4.06 5.97
C ALA A 220 -23.28 3.01 5.18
N GLU A 221 -24.39 3.43 4.57
CA GLU A 221 -25.24 2.57 3.73
C GLU A 221 -24.51 2.09 2.48
N GLU A 222 -23.78 2.99 1.82
CA GLU A 222 -22.97 2.65 0.64
C GLU A 222 -21.82 1.72 0.99
N THR A 223 -21.19 1.94 2.12
CA THR A 223 -20.14 1.04 2.64
C THR A 223 -20.69 -0.35 2.89
N ALA A 224 -21.87 -0.46 3.52
CA ALA A 224 -22.53 -1.73 3.77
C ALA A 224 -22.94 -2.46 2.45
N ALA A 225 -23.42 -1.71 1.45
CA ALA A 225 -23.76 -2.28 0.16
C ALA A 225 -22.52 -2.86 -0.56
N ILE A 226 -21.38 -2.15 -0.50
CA ILE A 226 -20.10 -2.64 -1.07
C ILE A 226 -19.61 -3.87 -0.32
N GLN A 227 -19.71 -3.88 1.02
CA GLN A 227 -19.37 -5.07 1.83
C GLN A 227 -20.19 -6.29 1.43
N GLU A 228 -21.50 -6.11 1.20
CA GLU A 228 -22.39 -7.19 0.74
C GLU A 228 -22.00 -7.69 -0.67
N GLU A 229 -21.65 -6.80 -1.59
CA GLU A 229 -21.15 -7.16 -2.92
C GLU A 229 -19.86 -7.98 -2.84
N ILE A 230 -18.90 -7.54 -2.00
CA ILE A 230 -17.65 -8.27 -1.73
C ILE A 230 -17.94 -9.65 -1.12
N ALA A 231 -18.83 -9.73 -0.14
CA ALA A 231 -19.21 -11.00 0.48
C ALA A 231 -19.85 -11.98 -0.53
N LYS A 232 -20.70 -11.46 -1.43
CA LYS A 232 -21.28 -12.25 -2.53
C LYS A 232 -20.19 -12.74 -3.50
N ALA A 233 -19.21 -11.90 -3.81
CA ALA A 233 -18.09 -12.28 -4.68
C ALA A 233 -17.23 -13.37 -4.07
N LEU A 234 -16.92 -13.28 -2.77
CA LEU A 234 -16.21 -14.33 -2.02
C LEU A 234 -17.01 -15.63 -1.88
N GLY A 235 -18.32 -15.55 -1.70
CA GLY A 235 -19.22 -16.72 -1.60
C GLY A 235 -19.46 -17.44 -2.91
N LYS A 236 -19.13 -16.83 -4.06
CA LYS A 236 -19.22 -17.42 -5.41
C LYS A 236 -17.86 -17.95 -5.90
N ALA A 237 -16.78 -17.73 -5.17
CA ALA A 237 -15.48 -18.31 -5.50
C ALA A 237 -15.51 -19.82 -5.26
N PRO A 238 -15.06 -20.65 -6.22
CA PRO A 238 -15.09 -22.11 -6.13
C PRO A 238 -14.17 -22.65 -5.05
#